data_3f83e23c78786f559bf6f571d7f64a3a
#
_entry.id   3f83e23c78786f559bf6f571d7f64a3a
#
_cell.length_a   1.000
_cell.length_b   1.000
_cell.length_c   1.000
_cell.angle_alpha   90.00
_cell.angle_beta   90.00
_cell.angle_gamma   90.00
#
_symmetry.space_group_name_H-M   'P 1'
#
loop_
_entity.id
_entity.type
_entity.pdbx_description
1 polymer ?
#
loop_
_entity_poly.entity_id
_entity_poly.type
_entity_poly.pdbx_seq_one_letter_code
_entity_poly.pdbx_strand_id
1 'polypeptide(L)'
;MDGGRPGVGALRGSGLLTQTPLADAAAVKAALAAEARAIGFSTIGITDPDSITGARERLQTFLDDGSHGDMDWLANEPARRASPRVLWSDVRSVVMLGMNYGPDENPLALLEETTRGNISVYARGDDYHDLIKKRLKTLARWLIAHAGGDVKVFVDTAAVMEKPLAHAAGLGWQGKHTNLVSRAYGSWLFLGAIFTTLDLPRDEADADHCGSCQACLDICPTHAFPAPYRLDARKCISYLTIEHKGPIPHEYREAIGNRIYGCDDCLSVCPWNKFAQEGHEAKLAARDELRAPSLTDLARLDDASFRAMFTKSPVKRIGRNRFLRNVLTAIGNSNDASLAAEACRLLDDESPLVRGAAVWALSRLLPREEFSVLADAARDGDEGVREEWAAAISKSASWPGLSRPSTSS
;
A
#
# COMPACT_ATOMS: atom_id res chain seq x y z
N MET A 1 -18.39 -16.46 4.80
CA MET A 1 -17.67 -17.58 5.42
C MET A 1 -16.38 -17.00 5.96
N ASP A 2 -16.33 -16.98 7.26
CA ASP A 2 -15.30 -16.31 8.06
C ASP A 2 -14.02 -17.17 8.03
N GLY A 3 -13.07 -16.76 7.18
CA GLY A 3 -11.76 -17.38 7.10
C GLY A 3 -10.87 -16.92 8.24
N GLY A 4 -11.03 -17.52 9.43
CA GLY A 4 -10.20 -17.27 10.59
C GLY A 4 -8.71 -17.35 10.23
N ARG A 5 -8.02 -16.21 10.26
CA ARG A 5 -6.58 -16.13 10.06
C ARG A 5 -5.89 -16.88 11.21
N PRO A 6 -4.94 -17.80 10.94
CA PRO A 6 -4.28 -18.55 11.99
C PRO A 6 -3.56 -17.58 12.93
N GLY A 7 -3.92 -17.64 14.21
CA GLY A 7 -3.28 -16.89 15.26
C GLY A 7 -1.76 -17.11 15.25
N VAL A 8 -1.00 -16.04 15.42
CA VAL A 8 0.47 -16.08 15.48
C VAL A 8 0.86 -16.79 16.77
N GLY A 9 1.15 -18.11 16.69
CA GLY A 9 1.64 -18.87 17.82
C GLY A 9 2.98 -18.35 18.30
N ALA A 10 3.14 -18.20 19.62
CA ALA A 10 4.44 -17.89 20.21
C ALA A 10 5.43 -19.02 19.90
N LEU A 11 6.62 -18.70 19.42
CA LEU A 11 7.73 -19.63 19.40
C LEU A 11 8.31 -19.65 20.81
N ARG A 12 8.26 -20.84 21.46
CA ARG A 12 8.76 -21.01 22.83
C ARG A 12 10.16 -21.61 22.83
N GLY A 13 11.01 -21.11 23.70
CA GLY A 13 12.37 -21.58 23.92
C GLY A 13 12.43 -22.85 24.78
N SER A 14 11.70 -23.92 24.42
CA SER A 14 11.76 -25.22 25.12
C SER A 14 12.71 -26.21 24.44
N GLY A 15 13.94 -25.80 24.16
CA GLY A 15 14.95 -26.64 23.51
C GLY A 15 16.34 -26.34 24.05
N LEU A 16 17.18 -27.37 24.19
CA LEU A 16 18.59 -27.28 24.57
C LEU A 16 19.27 -26.14 23.78
N LEU A 17 19.81 -25.17 24.51
CA LEU A 17 20.72 -24.18 23.96
C LEU A 17 21.91 -24.92 23.34
N THR A 18 22.03 -24.91 22.03
CA THR A 18 23.11 -25.59 21.29
C THR A 18 24.42 -24.78 21.25
N GLN A 19 24.36 -23.53 21.78
CA GLN A 19 25.52 -22.62 21.87
C GLN A 19 25.56 -21.99 23.26
N THR A 20 26.75 -21.53 23.69
CA THR A 20 26.91 -20.79 24.94
C THR A 20 26.04 -19.51 24.88
N PRO A 21 25.10 -19.32 25.84
CA PRO A 21 24.26 -18.11 25.87
C PRO A 21 25.14 -16.87 25.95
N LEU A 22 24.74 -15.83 25.21
CA LEU A 22 25.38 -14.50 25.34
C LEU A 22 25.04 -13.96 26.74
N ALA A 23 26.05 -13.69 27.53
CA ALA A 23 25.93 -13.40 28.97
C ALA A 23 25.39 -11.98 29.26
N ASP A 24 25.37 -11.08 28.26
CA ASP A 24 25.04 -9.66 28.42
C ASP A 24 24.04 -9.21 27.39
N ALA A 25 23.02 -8.45 27.81
CA ALA A 25 21.97 -7.92 26.95
C ALA A 25 22.50 -7.00 25.83
N ALA A 26 23.58 -6.25 26.09
CA ALA A 26 24.24 -5.42 25.07
C ALA A 26 24.94 -6.29 24.00
N ALA A 27 25.57 -7.39 24.41
CA ALA A 27 26.18 -8.34 23.48
C ALA A 27 25.09 -9.04 22.64
N VAL A 28 23.95 -9.40 23.23
CA VAL A 28 22.77 -9.94 22.50
C VAL A 28 22.28 -8.94 21.47
N LYS A 29 22.11 -7.67 21.83
CA LYS A 29 21.67 -6.61 20.90
C LYS A 29 22.64 -6.45 19.73
N ALA A 30 23.94 -6.40 19.99
CA ALA A 30 24.96 -6.25 18.94
C ALA A 30 24.99 -7.45 17.98
N ALA A 31 24.93 -8.67 18.51
CA ALA A 31 24.91 -9.89 17.72
C ALA A 31 23.60 -10.03 16.92
N LEU A 32 22.46 -9.67 17.52
CA LEU A 32 21.17 -9.64 16.84
C LEU A 32 21.17 -8.66 15.65
N ALA A 33 21.80 -7.50 15.83
CA ALA A 33 21.93 -6.51 14.76
C ALA A 33 22.83 -7.01 13.61
N ALA A 34 23.90 -7.72 13.92
CA ALA A 34 24.75 -8.34 12.91
C ALA A 34 24.02 -9.44 12.14
N GLU A 35 23.31 -10.32 12.85
CA GLU A 35 22.51 -11.39 12.24
C GLU A 35 21.36 -10.84 11.39
N ALA A 36 20.65 -9.79 11.85
CA ALA A 36 19.60 -9.15 11.08
C ALA A 36 20.12 -8.66 9.72
N ARG A 37 21.31 -8.03 9.70
CA ARG A 37 21.93 -7.60 8.45
C ARG A 37 22.35 -8.79 7.58
N ALA A 38 22.91 -9.84 8.17
CA ALA A 38 23.35 -11.03 7.43
C ALA A 38 22.19 -11.74 6.72
N ILE A 39 20.99 -11.74 7.31
CA ILE A 39 19.79 -12.30 6.70
C ILE A 39 19.04 -11.30 5.81
N GLY A 40 19.55 -10.07 5.63
CA GLY A 40 19.13 -9.09 4.62
C GLY A 40 18.13 -8.05 5.10
N PHE A 41 18.05 -7.76 6.40
CA PHE A 41 17.42 -6.51 6.86
C PHE A 41 18.38 -5.34 6.72
N SER A 42 17.86 -4.21 6.29
CA SER A 42 18.65 -2.99 6.04
C SER A 42 18.92 -2.22 7.33
N THR A 43 17.97 -2.25 8.26
CA THR A 43 18.07 -1.56 9.55
C THR A 43 17.34 -2.32 10.65
N ILE A 44 17.77 -2.09 11.89
CA ILE A 44 17.20 -2.68 13.10
C ILE A 44 17.28 -1.67 14.24
N GLY A 45 16.29 -1.65 15.10
CA GLY A 45 16.28 -0.89 16.33
C GLY A 45 15.35 -1.53 17.36
N ILE A 46 15.54 -1.19 18.62
CA ILE A 46 14.82 -1.77 19.76
C ILE A 46 14.14 -0.66 20.56
N THR A 47 12.86 -0.86 20.86
CA THR A 47 12.11 0.09 21.68
C THR A 47 11.35 -0.59 22.81
N ASP A 48 10.86 0.23 23.73
CA ASP A 48 9.98 -0.20 24.81
C ASP A 48 8.57 -0.47 24.28
N PRO A 49 7.87 -1.51 24.77
CA PRO A 49 6.47 -1.77 24.41
C PRO A 49 5.51 -0.60 24.71
N ASP A 50 5.85 0.26 25.66
CA ASP A 50 5.04 1.41 26.08
C ASP A 50 5.48 2.73 25.39
N SER A 51 6.41 2.70 24.44
CA SER A 51 7.01 3.87 23.81
C SER A 51 6.05 4.67 22.90
N ILE A 52 4.98 4.07 22.40
CA ILE A 52 4.05 4.70 21.44
C ILE A 52 2.94 5.48 22.15
N THR A 53 3.32 6.46 22.97
CA THR A 53 2.37 7.33 23.67
C THR A 53 1.47 8.09 22.71
N GLY A 54 0.18 8.27 23.05
CA GLY A 54 -0.82 8.92 22.20
C GLY A 54 -1.26 8.12 20.96
N ALA A 55 -0.78 6.89 20.76
CA ALA A 55 -1.19 6.06 19.64
C ALA A 55 -2.67 5.67 19.72
N ARG A 56 -3.17 5.42 20.93
CA ARG A 56 -4.57 5.09 21.18
C ARG A 56 -5.49 6.25 20.79
N GLU A 57 -5.20 7.45 21.25
CA GLU A 57 -6.00 8.65 20.98
C GLU A 57 -6.01 8.99 19.49
N ARG A 58 -4.86 8.90 18.83
CA ARG A 58 -4.77 9.11 17.37
C ARG A 58 -5.56 8.08 16.59
N LEU A 59 -5.48 6.80 16.97
CA LEU A 59 -6.28 5.75 16.35
C LEU A 59 -7.77 5.98 16.57
N GLN A 60 -8.18 6.32 17.80
CA GLN A 60 -9.57 6.58 18.10
C GLN A 60 -10.11 7.76 17.28
N THR A 61 -9.39 8.88 17.22
CA THR A 61 -9.76 10.02 16.35
C THR A 61 -9.92 9.60 14.88
N PHE A 62 -8.98 8.81 14.35
CA PHE A 62 -9.04 8.32 12.98
C PHE A 62 -10.27 7.45 12.70
N LEU A 63 -10.68 6.63 13.69
CA LEU A 63 -11.87 5.78 13.60
C LEU A 63 -13.15 6.61 13.75
N ASP A 64 -13.22 7.54 14.71
CA ASP A 64 -14.38 8.39 14.98
C ASP A 64 -14.69 9.32 13.80
N ASP A 65 -13.66 9.82 13.12
CA ASP A 65 -13.79 10.60 11.88
C ASP A 65 -14.25 9.75 10.67
N GLY A 66 -14.33 8.43 10.81
CA GLY A 66 -14.58 7.51 9.71
C GLY A 66 -13.49 7.51 8.63
N SER A 67 -12.32 8.07 8.95
CA SER A 67 -11.21 8.24 8.00
C SER A 67 -10.59 6.92 7.52
N HIS A 68 -10.95 5.80 8.13
CA HIS A 68 -10.51 4.45 7.75
C HIS A 68 -11.30 3.85 6.57
N GLY A 69 -12.45 4.44 6.17
CA GLY A 69 -13.27 3.93 5.07
C GLY A 69 -13.68 2.46 5.30
N ASP A 70 -13.58 1.63 4.26
CA ASP A 70 -13.95 0.19 4.29
C ASP A 70 -12.97 -0.71 5.07
N MET A 71 -11.97 -0.13 5.73
CA MET A 71 -10.99 -0.89 6.52
C MET A 71 -11.51 -1.20 7.94
N ASP A 72 -12.68 -1.83 8.05
CA ASP A 72 -13.33 -2.18 9.33
C ASP A 72 -12.43 -2.97 10.28
N TRP A 73 -11.45 -3.70 9.72
CA TRP A 73 -10.45 -4.43 10.49
C TRP A 73 -9.57 -3.53 11.38
N LEU A 74 -9.48 -2.22 11.09
CA LEU A 74 -8.81 -1.25 11.96
C LEU A 74 -9.61 -0.97 13.24
N ALA A 75 -10.94 -0.98 13.13
CA ALA A 75 -11.85 -0.80 14.26
C ALA A 75 -11.96 -2.07 15.13
N ASN A 76 -11.51 -3.22 14.64
CA ASN A 76 -11.49 -4.45 15.40
C ASN A 76 -10.34 -4.45 16.42
N GLU A 77 -10.65 -4.59 17.69
CA GLU A 77 -9.71 -4.65 18.81
C GLU A 77 -8.70 -3.47 18.86
N PRO A 78 -9.15 -2.19 18.83
CA PRO A 78 -8.26 -1.03 18.76
C PRO A 78 -7.29 -0.95 19.95
N ALA A 79 -7.70 -1.46 21.13
CA ALA A 79 -6.84 -1.52 22.31
C ALA A 79 -5.60 -2.41 22.09
N ARG A 80 -5.75 -3.56 21.42
CA ARG A 80 -4.62 -4.45 21.09
C ARG A 80 -3.69 -3.79 20.06
N ARG A 81 -4.26 -3.07 19.12
CA ARG A 81 -3.50 -2.37 18.08
C ARG A 81 -2.66 -1.24 18.69
N ALA A 82 -3.22 -0.50 19.62
CA ALA A 82 -2.59 0.65 20.23
C ALA A 82 -1.56 0.30 21.33
N SER A 83 -1.46 -0.97 21.76
CA SER A 83 -0.54 -1.35 22.84
C SER A 83 0.05 -2.74 22.64
N PRO A 84 1.37 -2.86 22.47
CA PRO A 84 2.06 -4.14 22.45
C PRO A 84 1.77 -5.00 23.68
N ARG A 85 1.63 -4.42 24.87
CA ARG A 85 1.34 -5.19 26.10
C ARG A 85 -0.09 -5.73 26.16
N VAL A 86 -1.07 -5.05 25.57
CA VAL A 86 -2.43 -5.57 25.45
C VAL A 86 -2.47 -6.75 24.46
N LEU A 87 -1.63 -6.70 23.43
CA LEU A 87 -1.48 -7.80 22.48
C LEU A 87 -0.74 -9.00 23.10
N TRP A 88 0.26 -8.74 23.96
CA TRP A 88 1.05 -9.74 24.66
C TRP A 88 1.63 -9.18 25.96
N SER A 89 1.08 -9.60 27.11
CA SER A 89 1.41 -9.07 28.45
C SER A 89 2.90 -9.24 28.82
N ASP A 90 3.53 -10.32 28.36
CA ASP A 90 4.90 -10.68 28.75
C ASP A 90 5.97 -9.98 27.91
N VAL A 91 5.58 -9.17 26.91
CA VAL A 91 6.52 -8.44 26.08
C VAL A 91 7.34 -7.45 26.90
N ARG A 92 8.66 -7.50 26.75
CA ARG A 92 9.60 -6.57 27.39
C ARG A 92 10.33 -5.67 26.41
N SER A 93 10.59 -6.19 25.18
CA SER A 93 11.21 -5.41 24.14
C SER A 93 10.52 -5.63 22.80
N VAL A 94 10.47 -4.58 22.01
CA VAL A 94 10.03 -4.60 20.61
C VAL A 94 11.23 -4.34 19.72
N VAL A 95 11.63 -5.33 18.94
CA VAL A 95 12.68 -5.23 17.93
C VAL A 95 12.01 -4.89 16.60
N MET A 96 12.28 -3.70 16.08
CA MET A 96 11.80 -3.24 14.79
C MET A 96 12.87 -3.44 13.72
N LEU A 97 12.44 -3.90 12.57
CA LEU A 97 13.31 -4.20 11.43
C LEU A 97 12.79 -3.51 10.19
N GLY A 98 13.71 -2.97 9.41
CA GLY A 98 13.42 -2.33 8.13
C GLY A 98 14.12 -3.07 6.98
N MET A 99 13.40 -3.24 5.87
CA MET A 99 13.93 -3.80 4.63
C MET A 99 13.74 -2.79 3.51
N ASN A 100 14.85 -2.38 2.88
CA ASN A 100 14.83 -1.42 1.80
C ASN A 100 14.20 -2.01 0.53
N TYR A 101 13.27 -1.24 -0.07
CA TYR A 101 12.68 -1.53 -1.39
C TYR A 101 12.77 -0.32 -2.33
N GLY A 102 13.74 0.57 -2.10
CA GLY A 102 13.93 1.77 -2.91
C GLY A 102 13.96 1.44 -4.41
N PRO A 103 13.23 2.19 -5.23
CA PRO A 103 13.17 1.97 -6.67
C PRO A 103 14.48 2.33 -7.36
N ASP A 104 14.73 1.71 -8.50
CA ASP A 104 15.84 1.97 -9.42
C ASP A 104 15.54 3.14 -10.38
N GLU A 105 14.28 3.60 -10.43
CA GLU A 105 13.80 4.67 -11.30
C GLU A 105 12.86 5.62 -10.53
N ASN A 106 12.62 6.81 -11.08
CA ASN A 106 11.66 7.75 -10.49
C ASN A 106 10.22 7.25 -10.74
N PRO A 107 9.46 6.85 -9.70
CA PRO A 107 8.10 6.33 -9.89
C PRO A 107 7.13 7.33 -10.50
N LEU A 108 7.39 8.65 -10.38
CA LEU A 108 6.55 9.70 -10.94
C LEU A 108 6.67 9.81 -12.47
N ALA A 109 7.76 9.32 -13.06
CA ALA A 109 7.95 9.38 -14.50
C ALA A 109 6.86 8.62 -15.28
N LEU A 110 6.37 7.49 -14.72
CA LEU A 110 5.32 6.69 -15.35
C LEU A 110 3.95 7.39 -15.41
N LEU A 111 3.75 8.48 -14.69
CA LEU A 111 2.49 9.23 -14.73
C LEU A 111 2.27 9.92 -16.07
N GLU A 112 3.33 10.18 -16.82
CA GLU A 112 3.28 10.77 -18.18
C GLU A 112 2.90 9.71 -19.25
N GLU A 113 3.03 8.43 -18.95
CA GLU A 113 2.72 7.32 -19.87
C GLU A 113 1.25 6.89 -19.73
N THR A 114 0.33 7.73 -20.20
CA THR A 114 -1.12 7.59 -19.93
C THR A 114 -1.76 6.31 -20.45
N THR A 115 -1.13 5.59 -21.40
CA THR A 115 -1.59 4.30 -21.94
C THR A 115 -0.99 3.10 -21.20
N ARG A 116 -0.16 3.34 -20.19
CA ARG A 116 0.46 2.34 -19.35
C ARG A 116 -0.11 2.39 -17.92
N GLY A 117 -0.26 1.22 -17.30
CA GLY A 117 -0.71 1.15 -15.91
C GLY A 117 0.45 1.40 -14.94
N ASN A 118 0.25 2.30 -13.98
CA ASN A 118 1.21 2.54 -12.92
C ASN A 118 0.84 1.70 -11.69
N ILE A 119 1.73 0.75 -11.34
CA ILE A 119 1.65 -0.07 -10.12
C ILE A 119 2.65 0.50 -9.13
N SER A 120 2.24 0.71 -7.88
CA SER A 120 3.14 1.16 -6.81
C SER A 120 4.37 0.28 -6.69
N VAL A 121 5.52 0.89 -6.47
CA VAL A 121 6.85 0.25 -6.39
C VAL A 121 6.83 -1.01 -5.53
N TYR A 122 6.19 -0.95 -4.37
CA TYR A 122 6.17 -2.05 -3.41
C TYR A 122 5.48 -3.33 -3.93
N ALA A 123 4.67 -3.21 -4.97
CA ALA A 123 3.86 -4.30 -5.52
C ALA A 123 4.34 -4.83 -6.87
N ARG A 124 5.45 -4.28 -7.40
CA ARG A 124 6.02 -4.71 -8.69
C ARG A 124 6.83 -6.01 -8.59
N GLY A 125 7.27 -6.38 -7.37
CA GLY A 125 7.98 -7.64 -7.08
C GLY A 125 7.11 -8.71 -6.43
N ASP A 126 7.78 -9.67 -5.77
CA ASP A 126 7.11 -10.67 -4.95
C ASP A 126 6.47 -10.02 -3.70
N ASP A 127 5.47 -10.71 -3.12
CA ASP A 127 4.78 -10.26 -1.92
C ASP A 127 5.77 -10.21 -0.72
N TYR A 128 6.04 -8.99 -0.27
CA TYR A 128 6.99 -8.72 0.83
C TYR A 128 6.59 -9.38 2.15
N HIS A 129 5.32 -9.63 2.38
CA HIS A 129 4.83 -10.25 3.62
C HIS A 129 5.47 -11.63 3.83
N ASP A 130 5.49 -12.48 2.80
CA ASP A 130 6.06 -13.82 2.90
C ASP A 130 7.57 -13.78 3.10
N LEU A 131 8.25 -12.90 2.39
CA LEU A 131 9.69 -12.70 2.49
C LEU A 131 10.09 -12.24 3.89
N ILE A 132 9.50 -11.15 4.36
CA ILE A 132 9.81 -10.57 5.67
C ILE A 132 9.44 -11.54 6.78
N LYS A 133 8.25 -12.15 6.73
CA LYS A 133 7.82 -13.13 7.73
C LYS A 133 8.77 -14.32 7.84
N LYS A 134 9.29 -14.80 6.71
CA LYS A 134 10.30 -15.88 6.69
C LYS A 134 11.58 -15.43 7.40
N ARG A 135 12.10 -14.24 7.08
CA ARG A 135 13.31 -13.67 7.68
C ARG A 135 13.13 -13.38 9.17
N LEU A 136 12.01 -12.80 9.56
CA LEU A 136 11.66 -12.58 10.97
C LEU A 136 11.67 -13.89 11.76
N LYS A 137 11.09 -14.97 11.22
CA LYS A 137 11.10 -16.28 11.86
C LYS A 137 12.53 -16.84 11.98
N THR A 138 13.39 -16.63 11.01
CA THR A 138 14.79 -17.04 11.07
C THR A 138 15.53 -16.30 12.18
N LEU A 139 15.39 -14.95 12.22
CA LEU A 139 16.00 -14.12 13.25
C LEU A 139 15.46 -14.45 14.65
N ALA A 140 14.16 -14.71 14.78
CA ALA A 140 13.52 -15.08 16.03
C ALA A 140 14.06 -16.42 16.58
N ARG A 141 14.27 -17.43 15.71
CA ARG A 141 14.88 -18.71 16.13
C ARG A 141 16.34 -18.50 16.56
N TRP A 142 17.08 -17.66 15.84
CA TRP A 142 18.43 -17.32 16.22
C TRP A 142 18.47 -16.65 17.61
N LEU A 143 17.58 -15.69 17.87
CA LEU A 143 17.49 -15.01 19.15
C LEU A 143 17.19 -15.98 20.31
N ILE A 144 16.21 -16.88 20.14
CA ILE A 144 15.88 -17.92 21.13
C ILE A 144 17.11 -18.81 21.38
N ALA A 145 17.82 -19.24 20.34
CA ALA A 145 18.96 -20.14 20.48
C ALA A 145 20.16 -19.52 21.22
N HIS A 146 20.33 -18.20 21.13
CA HIS A 146 21.49 -17.49 21.71
C HIS A 146 21.20 -16.77 23.02
N ALA A 147 19.95 -16.38 23.27
CA ALA A 147 19.58 -15.59 24.44
C ALA A 147 18.36 -16.17 25.22
N GLY A 148 17.72 -17.20 24.70
CA GLY A 148 16.50 -17.75 25.30
C GLY A 148 15.28 -16.84 25.10
N GLY A 149 14.36 -16.91 26.05
CA GLY A 149 13.12 -16.15 26.03
C GLY A 149 12.10 -16.61 25.00
N ASP A 150 10.94 -15.96 24.99
CA ASP A 150 9.88 -16.19 24.03
C ASP A 150 9.80 -15.04 23.03
N VAL A 151 9.32 -15.32 21.81
CA VAL A 151 9.19 -14.33 20.74
C VAL A 151 7.87 -14.48 19.97
N LYS A 152 7.37 -13.36 19.46
CA LYS A 152 6.29 -13.29 18.45
C LYS A 152 6.75 -12.41 17.30
N VAL A 153 6.43 -12.79 16.05
CA VAL A 153 6.81 -12.05 14.86
C VAL A 153 5.58 -11.48 14.17
N PHE A 154 5.71 -10.24 13.69
CA PHE A 154 4.63 -9.50 13.05
C PHE A 154 5.13 -8.82 11.77
N VAL A 155 4.27 -8.79 10.76
CA VAL A 155 4.44 -8.01 9.55
C VAL A 155 3.06 -7.63 9.02
N ASP A 156 2.74 -6.36 9.02
CA ASP A 156 1.56 -5.69 8.45
C ASP A 156 0.18 -6.32 8.77
N THR A 157 0.05 -7.63 8.79
CA THR A 157 -1.24 -8.36 8.93
C THR A 157 -1.75 -8.49 10.36
N ALA A 158 -1.03 -7.97 11.36
CA ALA A 158 -1.39 -8.07 12.77
C ALA A 158 -1.88 -6.74 13.34
N ALA A 159 -2.50 -6.80 14.52
CA ALA A 159 -2.90 -5.61 15.27
C ALA A 159 -1.67 -4.96 15.95
N VAL A 160 -0.73 -4.45 15.16
CA VAL A 160 0.51 -3.78 15.59
C VAL A 160 0.66 -2.48 14.81
N MET A 161 0.99 -1.39 15.51
CA MET A 161 1.28 -0.10 14.90
C MET A 161 2.77 0.01 14.60
N GLU A 162 3.20 -0.58 13.48
CA GLU A 162 4.62 -0.73 13.14
C GLU A 162 5.32 0.61 12.92
N LYS A 163 4.68 1.59 12.28
CA LYS A 163 5.30 2.89 11.99
C LYS A 163 5.65 3.68 13.27
N PRO A 164 4.74 3.86 14.24
CA PRO A 164 5.10 4.48 15.53
C PRO A 164 6.18 3.72 16.30
N LEU A 165 6.14 2.38 16.30
CA LEU A 165 7.16 1.55 16.94
C LEU A 165 8.52 1.67 16.26
N ALA A 166 8.56 1.73 14.92
CA ALA A 166 9.78 1.94 14.16
C ALA A 166 10.39 3.33 14.42
N HIS A 167 9.55 4.36 14.55
CA HIS A 167 9.99 5.69 14.97
C HIS A 167 10.60 5.64 16.37
N ALA A 168 9.92 5.04 17.34
CA ALA A 168 10.40 4.92 18.72
C ALA A 168 11.68 4.05 18.82
N ALA A 169 11.92 3.16 17.87
CA ALA A 169 13.11 2.33 17.77
C ALA A 169 14.27 2.99 16.98
N GLY A 170 14.12 4.24 16.53
CA GLY A 170 15.18 4.98 15.83
C GLY A 170 15.42 4.58 14.37
N LEU A 171 14.46 3.90 13.70
CA LEU A 171 14.59 3.56 12.28
C LEU A 171 14.36 4.78 11.37
N GLY A 172 13.82 5.84 11.92
CA GLY A 172 13.45 7.07 11.27
C GLY A 172 12.29 7.75 12.00
N TRP A 173 11.59 8.65 11.35
CA TRP A 173 10.43 9.35 11.93
C TRP A 173 9.18 9.15 11.07
N GLN A 174 8.02 9.27 11.67
CA GLN A 174 6.77 9.29 10.93
C GLN A 174 6.59 10.67 10.28
N GLY A 175 6.73 10.74 8.96
CA GLY A 175 6.66 11.99 8.21
C GLY A 175 5.24 12.56 8.09
N LYS A 176 5.13 13.80 7.54
CA LYS A 176 3.83 14.48 7.33
C LYS A 176 2.86 13.68 6.45
N HIS A 177 3.37 12.81 5.57
CA HIS A 177 2.58 11.85 4.77
C HIS A 177 2.18 10.58 5.53
N THR A 178 2.37 10.52 6.85
CA THR A 178 2.02 9.40 7.75
C THR A 178 2.80 8.10 7.56
N ASN A 179 3.73 8.03 6.61
CA ASN A 179 4.65 6.90 6.45
C ASN A 179 5.99 7.18 7.16
N LEU A 180 6.77 6.10 7.38
CA LEU A 180 8.11 6.24 7.96
C LEU A 180 9.06 6.87 6.94
N VAL A 181 9.90 7.79 7.39
CA VAL A 181 11.00 8.38 6.63
C VAL A 181 12.31 8.02 7.34
N SER A 182 13.24 7.43 6.63
CA SER A 182 14.55 7.06 7.12
C SER A 182 15.62 8.00 6.55
N ARG A 183 16.65 8.32 7.36
CA ARG A 183 17.79 9.11 6.89
C ARG A 183 18.59 8.44 5.78
N ALA A 184 18.67 7.09 5.82
CA ALA A 184 19.47 6.32 4.88
C ALA A 184 18.67 5.73 3.71
N TYR A 185 17.35 5.58 3.86
CA TYR A 185 16.50 4.86 2.92
C TYR A 185 15.29 5.68 2.46
N GLY A 186 15.21 6.97 2.81
CA GLY A 186 14.07 7.80 2.46
C GLY A 186 12.76 7.21 2.94
N SER A 187 11.75 7.17 2.07
CA SER A 187 10.41 6.65 2.36
C SER A 187 10.22 5.16 1.98
N TRP A 188 11.32 4.42 1.71
CA TRP A 188 11.28 3.13 1.04
C TRP A 188 11.66 1.96 1.96
N LEU A 189 11.04 1.89 3.14
CA LEU A 189 11.25 0.79 4.08
C LEU A 189 9.97 -0.01 4.30
N PHE A 190 10.02 -1.32 4.03
CA PHE A 190 9.10 -2.27 4.64
C PHE A 190 9.47 -2.48 6.11
N LEU A 191 8.47 -2.71 6.93
CA LEU A 191 8.65 -2.90 8.37
C LEU A 191 8.29 -4.33 8.79
N GLY A 192 8.92 -4.77 9.86
CA GLY A 192 8.58 -5.99 10.57
C GLY A 192 8.97 -5.87 12.03
N ALA A 193 8.32 -6.66 12.89
CA ALA A 193 8.55 -6.61 14.32
C ALA A 193 8.78 -7.99 14.93
N ILE A 194 9.69 -8.06 15.90
CA ILE A 194 9.82 -9.18 16.84
C ILE A 194 9.54 -8.66 18.24
N PHE A 195 8.49 -9.15 18.88
CA PHE A 195 8.22 -8.94 20.30
C PHE A 195 8.93 -10.03 21.08
N THR A 196 9.58 -9.68 22.17
CA THR A 196 10.31 -10.66 23.01
C THR A 196 10.14 -10.40 24.51
N THR A 197 10.24 -11.47 25.28
CA THR A 197 10.28 -11.41 26.75
C THR A 197 11.67 -11.02 27.29
N LEU A 198 12.67 -10.92 26.41
CA LEU A 198 14.00 -10.43 26.78
C LEU A 198 13.96 -8.94 27.01
N ASP A 199 14.67 -8.48 28.04
CA ASP A 199 14.89 -7.05 28.30
C ASP A 199 16.19 -6.61 27.62
N LEU A 200 16.05 -6.03 26.41
CA LEU A 200 17.15 -5.60 25.58
C LEU A 200 17.35 -4.08 25.68
N PRO A 201 18.60 -3.57 25.60
CA PRO A 201 18.84 -2.13 25.59
C PRO A 201 18.11 -1.43 24.46
N ARG A 202 17.39 -0.35 24.77
CA ARG A 202 16.59 0.45 23.82
C ARG A 202 17.50 1.31 22.95
N ASP A 203 17.01 1.64 21.77
CA ASP A 203 17.54 2.70 20.93
C ASP A 203 16.76 3.98 21.18
N GLU A 204 17.35 5.13 20.84
CA GLU A 204 16.67 6.42 20.93
C GLU A 204 15.82 6.66 19.69
N ALA A 205 14.65 7.27 19.90
CA ALA A 205 13.80 7.68 18.79
C ALA A 205 14.48 8.77 17.93
N ASP A 206 14.31 8.71 16.63
CA ASP A 206 14.80 9.80 15.76
C ASP A 206 13.88 11.03 15.87
N ALA A 207 14.45 12.22 15.72
CA ALA A 207 13.67 13.44 15.68
C ALA A 207 12.94 13.60 14.35
N ASP A 208 11.84 14.37 14.34
CA ASP A 208 11.18 14.74 13.08
C ASP A 208 12.02 15.75 12.28
N HIS A 209 12.29 15.45 11.04
CA HIS A 209 13.06 16.29 10.11
C HIS A 209 12.23 16.82 8.94
N CYS A 210 10.90 16.77 9.00
CA CYS A 210 10.03 17.34 7.96
C CYS A 210 10.11 18.87 7.90
N GLY A 211 10.37 19.54 9.03
CA GLY A 211 10.50 20.99 9.11
C GLY A 211 9.33 21.72 8.44
N SER A 212 9.62 22.75 7.63
CA SER A 212 8.62 23.52 6.88
C SER A 212 8.17 22.88 5.58
N CYS A 213 8.80 21.76 5.13
CA CYS A 213 8.46 21.11 3.87
C CYS A 213 7.02 20.59 3.85
N GLN A 214 6.31 20.80 2.72
CA GLN A 214 4.93 20.33 2.49
C GLN A 214 4.79 19.56 1.17
N ALA A 215 5.88 19.24 0.48
CA ALA A 215 5.87 18.64 -0.86
C ALA A 215 4.95 17.42 -0.98
N CYS A 216 4.94 16.54 0.03
CA CYS A 216 4.08 15.36 0.04
C CYS A 216 2.57 15.67 0.21
N LEU A 217 2.23 16.80 0.81
CA LEU A 217 0.85 17.25 0.94
C LEU A 217 0.39 17.89 -0.37
N ASP A 218 1.25 18.70 -0.98
CA ASP A 218 0.96 19.46 -2.18
C ASP A 218 0.81 18.56 -3.42
N ILE A 219 1.63 17.50 -3.53
CA ILE A 219 1.58 16.58 -4.68
C ILE A 219 0.36 15.68 -4.69
N CYS A 220 -0.33 15.51 -3.54
CA CYS A 220 -1.44 14.56 -3.44
C CYS A 220 -2.63 15.01 -4.31
N PRO A 221 -2.95 14.30 -5.42
CA PRO A 221 -3.93 14.80 -6.38
C PRO A 221 -5.38 14.74 -5.87
N THR A 222 -5.62 14.00 -4.81
CA THR A 222 -6.94 13.87 -4.15
C THR A 222 -7.03 14.61 -2.82
N HIS A 223 -5.99 15.35 -2.44
CA HIS A 223 -5.93 16.09 -1.17
C HIS A 223 -6.31 15.21 0.04
N ALA A 224 -5.71 14.01 0.10
CA ALA A 224 -5.98 13.03 1.14
C ALA A 224 -5.42 13.42 2.53
N PHE A 225 -4.63 14.49 2.62
CA PHE A 225 -4.04 14.97 3.87
C PHE A 225 -4.79 16.23 4.35
N PRO A 226 -5.74 16.11 5.30
CA PRO A 226 -6.43 17.29 5.86
C PRO A 226 -5.50 18.20 6.66
N ALA A 227 -4.40 17.67 7.18
CA ALA A 227 -3.33 18.38 7.86
C ALA A 227 -2.04 17.54 7.84
N PRO A 228 -0.86 18.12 8.13
CA PRO A 228 0.35 17.35 8.35
C PRO A 228 0.13 16.23 9.38
N TYR A 229 0.66 15.04 9.11
CA TYR A 229 0.54 13.84 9.96
C TYR A 229 -0.88 13.27 10.10
N ARG A 230 -1.83 13.74 9.29
CA ARG A 230 -3.20 13.23 9.24
C ARG A 230 -3.56 12.80 7.83
N LEU A 231 -4.19 11.64 7.71
CA LEU A 231 -4.66 11.06 6.45
C LEU A 231 -6.15 10.77 6.53
N ASP A 232 -6.91 11.16 5.52
CA ASP A 232 -8.23 10.62 5.24
C ASP A 232 -8.09 9.51 4.19
N ALA A 233 -8.14 8.25 4.62
CA ALA A 233 -7.93 7.13 3.72
C ALA A 233 -8.98 7.08 2.60
N ARG A 234 -10.21 7.55 2.83
CA ARG A 234 -11.29 7.58 1.84
C ARG A 234 -10.93 8.36 0.57
N LYS A 235 -9.99 9.30 0.69
CA LYS A 235 -9.47 10.11 -0.43
C LYS A 235 -8.15 9.56 -1.00
N CYS A 236 -7.45 8.70 -0.26
CA CYS A 236 -6.15 8.21 -0.67
C CYS A 236 -6.25 7.25 -1.86
N ILE A 237 -5.51 7.51 -2.93
CA ILE A 237 -5.51 6.65 -4.14
C ILE A 237 -5.07 5.24 -3.81
N SER A 238 -4.12 5.06 -2.90
CA SER A 238 -3.73 3.71 -2.45
C SER A 238 -4.91 2.96 -1.84
N TYR A 239 -5.69 3.60 -0.96
CA TYR A 239 -6.91 3.03 -0.42
C TYR A 239 -7.95 2.76 -1.52
N LEU A 240 -8.23 3.74 -2.39
CA LEU A 240 -9.24 3.62 -3.44
C LEU A 240 -8.97 2.48 -4.41
N THR A 241 -7.68 2.22 -4.70
CA THR A 241 -7.29 1.17 -5.65
C THR A 241 -7.09 -0.21 -5.01
N ILE A 242 -6.91 -0.29 -3.68
CA ILE A 242 -6.58 -1.53 -2.97
C ILE A 242 -7.70 -1.98 -2.03
N GLU A 243 -8.17 -1.10 -1.14
CA GLU A 243 -9.09 -1.48 -0.06
C GLU A 243 -10.55 -1.25 -0.41
N HIS A 244 -10.86 -0.15 -1.10
CA HIS A 244 -12.23 0.21 -1.47
C HIS A 244 -12.87 -0.83 -2.38
N LYS A 245 -14.06 -1.32 -1.97
CA LYS A 245 -14.73 -2.47 -2.62
C LYS A 245 -15.67 -2.07 -3.74
N GLY A 246 -16.27 -0.89 -3.64
CA GLY A 246 -17.28 -0.37 -4.56
C GLY A 246 -16.72 0.35 -5.80
N PRO A 247 -17.57 1.02 -6.58
CA PRO A 247 -17.15 1.93 -7.63
C PRO A 247 -16.35 3.09 -7.02
N ILE A 248 -15.29 3.53 -7.69
CA ILE A 248 -14.52 4.68 -7.25
C ILE A 248 -15.42 5.92 -7.33
N PRO A 249 -15.50 6.77 -6.28
CA PRO A 249 -16.28 8.00 -6.32
C PRO A 249 -15.84 8.90 -7.48
N HIS A 250 -16.81 9.49 -8.16
CA HIS A 250 -16.61 10.26 -9.40
C HIS A 250 -15.56 11.39 -9.23
N GLU A 251 -15.56 12.05 -8.08
CA GLU A 251 -14.67 13.18 -7.77
C GLU A 251 -13.18 12.81 -7.76
N TYR A 252 -12.85 11.52 -7.58
CA TYR A 252 -11.45 11.09 -7.52
C TYR A 252 -10.94 10.43 -8.81
N ARG A 253 -11.84 10.02 -9.73
CA ARG A 253 -11.47 9.21 -10.90
C ARG A 253 -10.45 9.90 -11.81
N GLU A 254 -10.60 11.19 -12.08
CA GLU A 254 -9.64 11.94 -12.89
C GLU A 254 -8.28 12.07 -12.19
N ALA A 255 -8.30 12.37 -10.90
CA ALA A 255 -7.10 12.55 -10.09
C ALA A 255 -6.26 11.26 -9.96
N ILE A 256 -6.88 10.08 -10.11
CA ILE A 256 -6.18 8.79 -10.11
C ILE A 256 -5.21 8.67 -11.28
N GLY A 257 -5.53 9.28 -12.44
CA GLY A 257 -4.69 9.16 -13.62
C GLY A 257 -4.55 7.70 -14.07
N ASN A 258 -3.31 7.27 -14.31
CA ASN A 258 -2.98 5.89 -14.70
C ASN A 258 -2.58 4.96 -13.55
N ARG A 259 -2.82 5.36 -12.29
CA ARG A 259 -2.51 4.55 -11.10
C ARG A 259 -3.53 3.43 -10.94
N ILE A 260 -3.12 2.19 -11.23
CA ILE A 260 -4.00 1.01 -11.22
C ILE A 260 -3.91 0.19 -9.93
N TYR A 261 -2.84 0.38 -9.13
CA TYR A 261 -2.66 -0.30 -7.85
C TYR A 261 -1.70 0.47 -6.95
N GLY A 262 -2.20 1.03 -5.85
CA GLY A 262 -1.39 1.86 -4.95
C GLY A 262 -1.09 3.26 -5.52
N CYS A 263 -0.27 4.00 -4.80
CA CYS A 263 0.16 5.35 -5.16
C CYS A 263 1.44 5.68 -4.40
N ASP A 264 2.44 6.18 -5.11
CA ASP A 264 3.74 6.52 -4.53
C ASP A 264 4.00 8.01 -4.46
N ASP A 265 3.08 8.87 -4.89
CA ASP A 265 3.31 10.30 -5.08
C ASP A 265 3.92 10.97 -3.86
N CYS A 266 3.28 10.81 -2.70
CA CYS A 266 3.74 11.42 -1.44
C CYS A 266 5.06 10.84 -0.93
N LEU A 267 5.36 9.57 -1.27
CA LEU A 267 6.64 8.94 -0.93
C LEU A 267 7.74 9.45 -1.86
N SER A 268 7.48 9.47 -3.17
CA SER A 268 8.45 9.79 -4.21
C SER A 268 8.96 11.23 -4.16
N VAL A 269 8.08 12.19 -3.82
CA VAL A 269 8.44 13.62 -3.76
C VAL A 269 9.21 13.98 -2.49
N CYS A 270 9.36 13.06 -1.53
CA CYS A 270 10.02 13.35 -0.26
C CYS A 270 11.50 13.74 -0.49
N PRO A 271 11.95 14.94 -0.04
CA PRO A 271 13.34 15.37 -0.26
C PRO A 271 14.39 14.44 0.37
N TRP A 272 13.99 13.63 1.38
CA TRP A 272 14.87 12.66 2.01
C TRP A 272 15.22 11.48 1.11
N ASN A 273 14.49 11.28 0.01
CA ASN A 273 14.81 10.26 -0.98
C ASN A 273 16.15 10.53 -1.71
N LYS A 274 16.68 11.76 -1.67
CA LYS A 274 18.04 12.04 -2.18
C LYS A 274 19.15 11.21 -1.50
N PHE A 275 18.87 10.68 -0.31
CA PHE A 275 19.77 9.80 0.44
C PHE A 275 19.36 8.34 0.33
N ALA A 276 18.21 8.05 -0.28
CA ALA A 276 17.73 6.69 -0.43
C ALA A 276 18.68 5.88 -1.33
N GLN A 277 18.77 4.60 -0.99
CA GLN A 277 19.53 3.63 -1.75
C GLN A 277 18.55 2.74 -2.51
N GLU A 278 18.96 2.25 -3.66
CA GLU A 278 18.23 1.22 -4.38
C GLU A 278 18.10 -0.06 -3.53
N GLY A 279 16.95 -0.72 -3.64
CA GLY A 279 16.71 -2.00 -2.98
C GLY A 279 17.44 -3.14 -3.69
N HIS A 280 18.23 -3.94 -2.95
CA HIS A 280 19.02 -5.03 -3.55
C HIS A 280 18.41 -6.42 -3.35
N GLU A 281 17.21 -6.51 -2.78
CA GLU A 281 16.52 -7.79 -2.61
C GLU A 281 15.89 -8.25 -3.93
N ALA A 282 16.46 -9.26 -4.55
CA ALA A 282 16.05 -9.75 -5.86
C ALA A 282 14.54 -10.13 -5.94
N LYS A 283 13.93 -10.57 -4.83
CA LYS A 283 12.49 -10.89 -4.80
C LYS A 283 11.60 -9.65 -4.79
N LEU A 284 12.11 -8.51 -4.34
CA LEU A 284 11.40 -7.25 -4.32
C LEU A 284 11.67 -6.42 -5.58
N ALA A 285 12.67 -6.81 -6.37
CA ALA A 285 12.96 -6.17 -7.65
C ALA A 285 11.71 -6.21 -8.56
N ALA A 286 11.48 -5.10 -9.25
CA ALA A 286 10.34 -4.99 -10.15
C ALA A 286 10.44 -6.04 -11.28
N ARG A 287 9.38 -6.83 -11.46
CA ARG A 287 9.24 -7.71 -12.61
C ARG A 287 8.97 -6.87 -13.84
N ASP A 288 9.61 -7.19 -14.97
CA ASP A 288 9.53 -6.40 -16.20
C ASP A 288 8.08 -6.20 -16.67
N GLU A 289 7.26 -7.24 -16.56
CA GLU A 289 5.84 -7.19 -16.92
C GLU A 289 4.98 -6.32 -15.99
N LEU A 290 5.51 -5.87 -14.84
CA LEU A 290 4.80 -5.02 -13.87
C LEU A 290 5.36 -3.59 -13.79
N ARG A 291 6.41 -3.25 -14.54
CA ARG A 291 6.99 -1.89 -14.52
C ARG A 291 6.06 -0.86 -15.16
N ALA A 292 5.60 -1.11 -16.37
CA ALA A 292 4.70 -0.23 -17.12
C ALA A 292 3.79 -1.05 -18.03
N PRO A 293 2.89 -1.91 -17.50
CA PRO A 293 2.07 -2.78 -18.30
C PRO A 293 1.08 -2.00 -19.19
N SER A 294 0.85 -2.49 -20.41
CA SER A 294 -0.13 -1.91 -21.34
C SER A 294 -1.55 -2.01 -20.77
N LEU A 295 -2.29 -0.89 -20.75
CA LEU A 295 -3.69 -0.90 -20.33
C LEU A 295 -4.56 -1.80 -21.21
N THR A 296 -4.26 -1.90 -22.51
CA THR A 296 -4.91 -2.82 -23.45
C THR A 296 -4.77 -4.27 -22.98
N ASP A 297 -3.54 -4.71 -22.68
CA ASP A 297 -3.28 -6.08 -22.27
C ASP A 297 -3.92 -6.39 -20.91
N LEU A 298 -3.85 -5.44 -19.98
CA LEU A 298 -4.47 -5.58 -18.67
C LEU A 298 -5.99 -5.67 -18.72
N ALA A 299 -6.64 -4.92 -19.62
CA ALA A 299 -8.09 -4.96 -19.81
C ALA A 299 -8.58 -6.32 -20.31
N ARG A 300 -7.72 -7.10 -21.00
CA ARG A 300 -8.04 -8.42 -21.56
C ARG A 300 -7.91 -9.58 -20.59
N LEU A 301 -7.44 -9.33 -19.35
CA LEU A 301 -7.24 -10.40 -18.38
C LEU A 301 -8.57 -11.00 -17.93
N ASP A 302 -8.75 -12.31 -18.13
CA ASP A 302 -9.71 -13.10 -17.40
C ASP A 302 -9.20 -13.47 -16.00
N ASP A 303 -10.01 -14.15 -15.16
CA ASP A 303 -9.58 -14.49 -13.79
C ASP A 303 -8.36 -15.41 -13.76
N ALA A 304 -8.24 -16.35 -14.70
CA ALA A 304 -7.12 -17.28 -14.75
C ALA A 304 -5.82 -16.55 -15.10
N SER A 305 -5.84 -15.73 -16.15
CA SER A 305 -4.69 -14.92 -16.59
C SER A 305 -4.28 -13.88 -15.55
N PHE A 306 -5.27 -13.22 -14.90
CA PHE A 306 -5.01 -12.31 -13.77
C PHE A 306 -4.29 -13.04 -12.62
N ARG A 307 -4.78 -14.21 -12.20
CA ARG A 307 -4.15 -14.99 -11.14
C ARG A 307 -2.76 -15.50 -11.50
N ALA A 308 -2.53 -15.81 -12.77
CA ALA A 308 -1.22 -16.23 -13.28
C ALA A 308 -0.23 -15.07 -13.26
N MET A 309 -0.58 -13.92 -13.87
CA MET A 309 0.25 -12.71 -13.93
C MET A 309 0.65 -12.21 -12.55
N PHE A 310 -0.30 -12.16 -11.61
CA PHE A 310 -0.06 -11.66 -10.25
C PHE A 310 0.24 -12.76 -9.22
N THR A 311 0.70 -13.93 -9.67
CA THR A 311 1.18 -14.98 -8.76
C THR A 311 2.33 -14.44 -7.92
N LYS A 312 2.24 -14.63 -6.59
CA LYS A 312 3.16 -14.08 -5.57
C LYS A 312 3.21 -12.55 -5.47
N SER A 313 2.40 -11.81 -6.21
CA SER A 313 2.29 -10.35 -6.05
C SER A 313 1.16 -9.99 -5.08
N PRO A 314 1.30 -8.91 -4.30
CA PRO A 314 0.20 -8.41 -3.45
C PRO A 314 -1.02 -7.96 -4.26
N VAL A 315 -0.85 -7.60 -5.54
CA VAL A 315 -1.94 -7.23 -6.46
C VAL A 315 -3.02 -8.31 -6.54
N LYS A 316 -2.63 -9.59 -6.46
CA LYS A 316 -3.58 -10.73 -6.52
C LYS A 316 -4.69 -10.65 -5.47
N ARG A 317 -4.46 -9.97 -4.34
CA ARG A 317 -5.40 -9.90 -3.19
C ARG A 317 -6.68 -9.14 -3.49
N ILE A 318 -6.64 -8.17 -4.42
CA ILE A 318 -7.83 -7.38 -4.74
C ILE A 318 -8.81 -8.11 -5.66
N GLY A 319 -8.37 -9.16 -6.35
CA GLY A 319 -9.15 -9.91 -7.33
C GLY A 319 -9.32 -9.16 -8.66
N ARG A 320 -9.68 -9.93 -9.72
CA ARG A 320 -9.80 -9.42 -11.09
C ARG A 320 -10.75 -8.23 -11.20
N ASN A 321 -11.91 -8.29 -10.60
CA ASN A 321 -12.96 -7.29 -10.83
C ASN A 321 -12.58 -5.90 -10.31
N ARG A 322 -11.98 -5.80 -9.09
CA ARG A 322 -11.46 -4.52 -8.59
C ARG A 322 -10.25 -4.04 -9.38
N PHE A 323 -9.41 -4.97 -9.83
CA PHE A 323 -8.29 -4.65 -10.68
C PHE A 323 -8.75 -4.06 -12.02
N LEU A 324 -9.71 -4.68 -12.71
CA LEU A 324 -10.28 -4.16 -13.97
C LEU A 324 -11.00 -2.83 -13.78
N ARG A 325 -11.70 -2.61 -12.64
CA ARG A 325 -12.24 -1.29 -12.29
C ARG A 325 -11.15 -0.22 -12.32
N ASN A 326 -9.99 -0.51 -11.72
CA ASN A 326 -8.86 0.43 -11.70
C ASN A 326 -8.26 0.64 -13.09
N VAL A 327 -8.09 -0.44 -13.86
CA VAL A 327 -7.61 -0.39 -15.25
C VAL A 327 -8.53 0.46 -16.13
N LEU A 328 -9.85 0.28 -16.02
CA LEU A 328 -10.84 1.06 -16.75
C LEU A 328 -10.85 2.53 -16.33
N THR A 329 -10.61 2.82 -15.04
CA THR A 329 -10.39 4.20 -14.59
C THR A 329 -9.16 4.82 -15.26
N ALA A 330 -8.07 4.08 -15.38
CA ALA A 330 -6.88 4.54 -16.09
C ALA A 330 -7.12 4.70 -17.60
N ILE A 331 -7.86 3.79 -18.22
CA ILE A 331 -8.28 3.88 -19.63
C ILE A 331 -9.07 5.17 -19.88
N GLY A 332 -10.05 5.48 -19.03
CA GLY A 332 -10.83 6.73 -19.15
C GLY A 332 -9.98 8.01 -18.97
N ASN A 333 -8.85 7.92 -18.27
CA ASN A 333 -7.89 9.02 -18.09
C ASN A 333 -6.81 9.08 -19.18
N SER A 334 -6.72 8.08 -20.06
CA SER A 334 -5.62 7.98 -21.04
C SER A 334 -5.62 9.07 -22.12
N ASN A 335 -6.79 9.67 -22.40
CA ASN A 335 -7.03 10.52 -23.56
C ASN A 335 -6.72 9.84 -24.92
N ASP A 336 -6.68 8.51 -24.97
CA ASP A 336 -6.44 7.71 -26.16
C ASP A 336 -7.71 6.98 -26.58
N ALA A 337 -8.37 7.49 -27.62
CA ALA A 337 -9.60 6.93 -28.16
C ALA A 337 -9.46 5.48 -28.65
N SER A 338 -8.24 5.01 -28.97
CA SER A 338 -8.00 3.63 -29.40
C SER A 338 -8.31 2.61 -28.29
N LEU A 339 -8.26 3.02 -27.02
CA LEU A 339 -8.61 2.18 -25.87
C LEU A 339 -10.12 2.04 -25.65
N ALA A 340 -10.94 2.79 -26.36
CA ALA A 340 -12.40 2.70 -26.26
C ALA A 340 -12.92 1.28 -26.62
N ALA A 341 -12.27 0.61 -27.57
CA ALA A 341 -12.64 -0.75 -27.96
C ALA A 341 -12.57 -1.76 -26.79
N GLU A 342 -11.55 -1.63 -25.91
CA GLU A 342 -11.42 -2.48 -24.73
C GLU A 342 -12.48 -2.16 -23.68
N ALA A 343 -12.81 -0.89 -23.50
CA ALA A 343 -13.90 -0.49 -22.59
C ALA A 343 -15.27 -0.96 -23.13
N CYS A 344 -15.53 -0.86 -24.45
CA CYS A 344 -16.76 -1.40 -25.07
C CYS A 344 -16.92 -2.88 -24.81
N ARG A 345 -15.85 -3.68 -24.99
CA ARG A 345 -15.89 -5.13 -24.75
C ARG A 345 -16.26 -5.46 -23.27
N LEU A 346 -15.86 -4.62 -22.33
CA LEU A 346 -16.10 -4.82 -20.89
C LEU A 346 -17.48 -4.31 -20.43
N LEU A 347 -18.31 -3.74 -21.32
CA LEU A 347 -19.72 -3.50 -21.04
C LEU A 347 -20.53 -4.80 -20.84
N ASP A 348 -20.06 -5.92 -21.39
CA ASP A 348 -20.68 -7.24 -21.27
C ASP A 348 -20.03 -8.11 -20.18
N ASP A 349 -19.15 -7.53 -19.31
CA ASP A 349 -18.52 -8.27 -18.23
C ASP A 349 -19.55 -8.75 -17.19
N GLU A 350 -19.30 -9.93 -16.62
CA GLU A 350 -20.19 -10.51 -15.58
C GLU A 350 -20.32 -9.61 -14.34
N SER A 351 -19.27 -8.85 -14.01
CA SER A 351 -19.23 -7.99 -12.84
C SER A 351 -19.83 -6.62 -13.11
N PRO A 352 -20.87 -6.20 -12.39
CA PRO A 352 -21.44 -4.85 -12.53
C PRO A 352 -20.40 -3.76 -12.18
N LEU A 353 -19.45 -4.05 -11.27
CA LEU A 353 -18.36 -3.14 -10.95
C LEU A 353 -17.48 -2.83 -12.16
N VAL A 354 -17.22 -3.83 -12.99
CA VAL A 354 -16.44 -3.69 -14.23
C VAL A 354 -17.24 -2.95 -15.29
N ARG A 355 -18.53 -3.35 -15.49
CA ARG A 355 -19.41 -2.68 -16.46
C ARG A 355 -19.58 -1.19 -16.16
N GLY A 356 -19.84 -0.81 -14.88
CA GLY A 356 -19.96 0.59 -14.49
C GLY A 356 -18.67 1.40 -14.75
N ALA A 357 -17.50 0.81 -14.48
CA ALA A 357 -16.22 1.44 -14.79
C ALA A 357 -16.00 1.60 -16.31
N ALA A 358 -16.48 0.64 -17.12
CA ALA A 358 -16.43 0.71 -18.58
C ALA A 358 -17.29 1.84 -19.14
N VAL A 359 -18.51 2.02 -18.59
CA VAL A 359 -19.38 3.16 -18.92
C VAL A 359 -18.65 4.49 -18.70
N TRP A 360 -18.03 4.65 -17.54
CA TRP A 360 -17.28 5.87 -17.23
C TRP A 360 -16.10 6.08 -18.18
N ALA A 361 -15.32 5.03 -18.47
CA ALA A 361 -14.21 5.13 -19.40
C ALA A 361 -14.67 5.57 -20.80
N LEU A 362 -15.76 4.99 -21.31
CA LEU A 362 -16.34 5.34 -22.61
C LEU A 362 -16.86 6.77 -22.66
N SER A 363 -17.48 7.26 -21.58
CA SER A 363 -17.94 8.63 -21.48
C SER A 363 -16.79 9.66 -21.58
N ARG A 364 -15.55 9.23 -21.32
CA ARG A 364 -14.34 10.05 -21.38
C ARG A 364 -13.65 9.99 -22.74
N LEU A 365 -13.78 8.87 -23.45
CA LEU A 365 -13.00 8.59 -24.66
C LEU A 365 -13.79 8.79 -25.95
N LEU A 366 -15.12 8.56 -25.92
CA LEU A 366 -15.93 8.65 -27.12
C LEU A 366 -16.46 10.06 -27.39
N PRO A 367 -16.62 10.45 -28.67
CA PRO A 367 -17.43 11.59 -29.04
C PRO A 367 -18.85 11.48 -28.47
N ARG A 368 -19.45 12.61 -28.16
CA ARG A 368 -20.77 12.67 -27.50
C ARG A 368 -21.84 11.90 -28.27
N GLU A 369 -21.86 12.04 -29.59
CA GLU A 369 -22.84 11.36 -30.45
C GLU A 369 -22.70 9.84 -30.38
N GLU A 370 -21.47 9.32 -30.44
CA GLU A 370 -21.19 7.89 -30.35
C GLU A 370 -21.55 7.35 -28.96
N PHE A 371 -21.20 8.06 -27.90
CA PHE A 371 -21.56 7.67 -26.54
C PHE A 371 -23.06 7.66 -26.33
N SER A 372 -23.80 8.65 -26.89
CA SER A 372 -25.27 8.72 -26.77
C SER A 372 -25.95 7.52 -27.44
N VAL A 373 -25.46 7.08 -28.60
CA VAL A 373 -26.00 5.88 -29.28
C VAL A 373 -25.84 4.63 -28.41
N LEU A 374 -24.68 4.46 -27.75
CA LEU A 374 -24.45 3.35 -26.82
C LEU A 374 -25.39 3.44 -25.61
N ALA A 375 -25.56 4.62 -25.05
CA ALA A 375 -26.40 4.86 -23.88
C ALA A 375 -27.88 4.59 -24.15
N ASP A 376 -28.39 4.97 -25.35
CA ASP A 376 -29.78 4.71 -25.76
C ASP A 376 -30.05 3.21 -25.96
N ALA A 377 -29.04 2.47 -26.40
CA ALA A 377 -29.11 1.02 -26.57
C ALA A 377 -28.91 0.24 -25.28
N ALA A 378 -28.29 0.85 -24.26
CA ALA A 378 -27.91 0.18 -23.02
C ALA A 378 -29.11 -0.37 -22.24
N ARG A 379 -29.02 -1.63 -21.84
CA ARG A 379 -30.01 -2.31 -20.98
C ARG A 379 -29.25 -3.13 -19.94
N ASP A 380 -29.07 -2.57 -18.74
CA ASP A 380 -28.40 -3.27 -17.64
C ASP A 380 -29.38 -3.60 -16.51
N GLY A 381 -29.27 -4.82 -15.98
CA GLY A 381 -30.09 -5.27 -14.85
C GLY A 381 -29.63 -4.70 -13.50
N ASP A 382 -28.38 -4.26 -13.40
CA ASP A 382 -27.81 -3.70 -12.18
C ASP A 382 -28.13 -2.20 -12.04
N GLU A 383 -28.56 -1.80 -10.85
CA GLU A 383 -28.95 -0.40 -10.57
C GLU A 383 -27.76 0.54 -10.64
N GLY A 384 -26.62 0.15 -10.05
CA GLY A 384 -25.41 0.98 -10.04
C GLY A 384 -24.85 1.23 -11.44
N VAL A 385 -24.97 0.25 -12.36
CA VAL A 385 -24.57 0.45 -13.77
C VAL A 385 -25.52 1.40 -14.48
N ARG A 386 -26.85 1.32 -14.21
CA ARG A 386 -27.83 2.29 -14.76
C ARG A 386 -27.55 3.71 -14.25
N GLU A 387 -27.20 3.85 -12.97
CA GLU A 387 -26.82 5.14 -12.39
C GLU A 387 -25.54 5.70 -13.05
N GLU A 388 -24.55 4.86 -13.36
CA GLU A 388 -23.35 5.29 -14.10
C GLU A 388 -23.70 5.82 -15.49
N TRP A 389 -24.57 5.15 -16.26
CA TRP A 389 -25.07 5.66 -17.54
C TRP A 389 -25.75 7.01 -17.37
N ALA A 390 -26.66 7.15 -16.42
CA ALA A 390 -27.38 8.40 -16.16
C ALA A 390 -26.43 9.54 -15.77
N ALA A 391 -25.45 9.28 -14.91
CA ALA A 391 -24.46 10.24 -14.49
C ALA A 391 -23.55 10.69 -15.66
N ALA A 392 -23.16 9.76 -16.52
CA ALA A 392 -22.33 10.05 -17.68
C ALA A 392 -23.08 10.91 -18.73
N ILE A 393 -24.35 10.62 -18.99
CA ILE A 393 -25.22 11.40 -19.89
C ILE A 393 -25.38 12.85 -19.36
N SER A 394 -25.67 12.99 -18.05
CA SER A 394 -25.88 14.32 -17.45
C SER A 394 -24.63 15.21 -17.52
N LYS A 395 -23.45 14.63 -17.29
CA LYS A 395 -22.16 15.33 -17.41
C LYS A 395 -21.84 15.70 -18.87
N SER A 396 -22.14 14.84 -19.84
CA SER A 396 -21.94 15.14 -21.25
C SER A 396 -22.79 16.33 -21.74
N ALA A 397 -23.90 16.63 -21.07
CA ALA A 397 -24.72 17.79 -21.36
C ALA A 397 -24.08 19.14 -20.97
N SER A 398 -23.13 19.13 -20.02
CA SER A 398 -22.43 20.31 -19.50
C SER A 398 -21.02 20.55 -20.08
N TRP A 399 -20.55 19.68 -20.99
CA TRP A 399 -19.19 19.78 -21.55
C TRP A 399 -19.14 20.82 -22.67
N PRO A 400 -18.23 21.82 -22.63
CA PRO A 400 -17.96 22.67 -23.80
C PRO A 400 -17.30 21.80 -24.87
N GLY A 401 -17.96 21.67 -26.02
CA GLY A 401 -17.49 20.85 -27.13
C GLY A 401 -16.05 21.16 -27.50
N LEU A 402 -15.24 20.12 -27.67
CA LEU A 402 -13.95 20.22 -28.35
C LEU A 402 -14.21 20.77 -29.76
N SER A 403 -13.92 22.06 -29.94
CA SER A 403 -13.95 22.70 -31.24
C SER A 403 -12.94 22.01 -32.15
N ARG A 404 -13.42 21.40 -33.25
CA ARG A 404 -12.56 20.87 -34.31
C ARG A 404 -11.56 21.96 -34.74
N PRO A 405 -10.27 21.62 -34.94
CA PRO A 405 -9.39 22.53 -35.63
C PRO A 405 -9.98 22.79 -37.05
N SER A 406 -10.24 24.05 -37.37
CA SER A 406 -10.67 24.48 -38.70
C SER A 406 -9.59 24.10 -39.70
N THR A 407 -9.89 23.16 -40.59
CA THR A 407 -9.12 22.98 -41.84
C THR A 407 -9.38 24.20 -42.67
N SER A 408 -8.47 25.20 -42.62
CA SER A 408 -8.38 26.24 -43.65
C SER A 408 -7.59 25.69 -44.81
N SER A 409 -8.23 25.76 -45.98
CA SER A 409 -7.76 25.44 -47.32
C SER A 409 -6.51 26.23 -47.69
#